data_2a701071fd81209023e312e78436cdb3
#
_entry.id   2a701071fd81209023e312e78436cdb3
#
_cell.length_a   1.000
_cell.length_b   1.000
_cell.length_c   1.000
_cell.angle_alpha   90.00
_cell.angle_beta   90.00
_cell.angle_gamma   90.00
#
_symmetry.space_group_name_H-M   'P 1'
#
loop_
_entity.id
_entity.type
_entity.pdbx_description
1 polymer ?
#
loop_
_entity_poly.entity_id
_entity_poly.type
_entity_poly.pdbx_seq_one_letter_code
_entity_poly.pdbx_strand_id
1 'polypeptide(L)'
;MNLANRIKAQPRLGLIILAYIAFISLGMPDGLFGVALPSIRASFSVPLNTVGAIFIASTAGYMFSSFNSGFFISRLGVGRVLALSCALTGSVLIGDTLVPNWASMVALGLGAGLGAGAIDAGLNTYVAAHFGE
;
A
#
# COMPACT_ATOMS: atom_id res chain seq x y z
N MET A 1 -31.28 3.75 18.40
CA MET A 1 -29.97 4.46 18.53
C MET A 1 -29.20 4.17 17.26
N ASN A 2 -28.91 5.18 16.44
CA ASN A 2 -28.39 5.04 15.08
C ASN A 2 -26.92 4.58 15.13
N LEU A 3 -26.46 3.77 14.18
CA LEU A 3 -25.09 3.24 14.09
C LEU A 3 -24.04 4.37 14.21
N ALA A 4 -24.32 5.51 13.57
CA ALA A 4 -23.48 6.70 13.62
C ALA A 4 -23.29 7.28 15.05
N ASN A 5 -24.30 7.15 15.90
CA ASN A 5 -24.21 7.58 17.30
C ASN A 5 -23.44 6.59 18.19
N ARG A 6 -23.43 5.31 17.84
CA ARG A 6 -22.59 4.30 18.51
C ARG A 6 -21.11 4.50 18.20
N ILE A 7 -20.78 4.86 16.95
CA ILE A 7 -19.39 5.13 16.53
C ILE A 7 -18.84 6.37 17.24
N LYS A 8 -19.67 7.42 17.44
CA LYS A 8 -19.28 8.62 18.21
C LYS A 8 -19.13 8.37 19.71
N ALA A 9 -19.87 7.40 20.26
CA ALA A 9 -19.84 7.06 21.68
C ALA A 9 -18.69 6.12 22.09
N GLN A 10 -18.03 5.48 21.10
CA GLN A 10 -16.89 4.59 21.33
C GLN A 10 -15.77 4.93 20.33
N PRO A 11 -14.87 5.85 20.69
CA PRO A 11 -13.76 6.24 19.82
C PRO A 11 -12.90 5.04 19.37
N ARG A 12 -12.80 4.00 20.21
CA ARG A 12 -12.09 2.74 19.87
C ARG A 12 -12.75 1.99 18.71
N LEU A 13 -14.09 1.94 18.63
CA LEU A 13 -14.78 1.26 17.53
C LEU A 13 -14.57 1.99 16.18
N GLY A 14 -14.59 3.31 16.18
CA GLY A 14 -14.31 4.11 14.98
C GLY A 14 -12.89 3.88 14.45
N LEU A 15 -11.91 3.80 15.35
CA LEU A 15 -10.52 3.53 14.99
C LEU A 15 -10.32 2.11 14.45
N ILE A 16 -11.01 1.12 15.02
CA ILE A 16 -10.98 -0.27 14.53
C ILE A 16 -11.55 -0.33 13.11
N ILE A 17 -12.71 0.27 12.88
CA ILE A 17 -13.33 0.32 11.55
C ILE A 17 -12.40 1.01 10.53
N LEU A 18 -11.78 2.13 10.93
CA LEU A 18 -10.82 2.84 10.09
C LEU A 18 -9.63 1.97 9.74
N ALA A 19 -9.07 1.24 10.72
CA ALA A 19 -7.96 0.33 10.49
C ALA A 19 -8.36 -0.80 9.53
N TYR A 20 -9.54 -1.41 9.69
CA TYR A 20 -10.03 -2.43 8.76
C TYR A 20 -10.19 -1.90 7.33
N ILE A 21 -10.79 -0.72 7.17
CA ILE A 21 -10.93 -0.09 5.85
C ILE A 21 -9.55 0.17 5.23
N ALA A 22 -8.59 0.64 6.01
CA ALA A 22 -7.24 0.90 5.55
C ALA A 22 -6.53 -0.39 5.09
N PHE A 23 -6.65 -1.49 5.86
CA PHE A 23 -6.07 -2.79 5.47
C PHE A 23 -6.75 -3.39 4.23
N ILE A 24 -8.07 -3.27 4.10
CA ILE A 24 -8.79 -3.70 2.90
C ILE A 24 -8.30 -2.89 1.69
N SER A 25 -8.15 -1.57 1.83
CA SER A 25 -7.65 -0.70 0.78
C SER A 25 -6.21 -1.03 0.38
N LEU A 26 -5.40 -1.55 1.31
CA LEU A 26 -4.04 -1.99 1.04
C LEU A 26 -4.00 -3.26 0.18
N GLY A 27 -4.92 -4.19 0.41
CA GLY A 27 -5.00 -5.45 -0.34
C GLY A 27 -5.68 -5.34 -1.72
N MET A 28 -6.46 -4.29 -1.96
CA MET A 28 -7.17 -4.11 -3.23
C MET A 28 -6.24 -4.00 -4.45
N PRO A 29 -5.14 -3.22 -4.43
CA PRO A 29 -4.23 -3.13 -5.56
C PRO A 29 -3.62 -4.47 -5.96
N ASP A 30 -3.24 -5.31 -4.99
CA ASP A 30 -2.67 -6.63 -5.24
C ASP A 30 -3.70 -7.57 -5.90
N GLY A 31 -4.94 -7.53 -5.42
CA GLY A 31 -6.05 -8.28 -6.02
C GLY A 31 -6.34 -7.86 -7.46
N LEU A 32 -6.39 -6.56 -7.72
CA LEU A 32 -6.60 -5.99 -9.05
C LEU A 32 -5.44 -6.35 -9.99
N PHE A 33 -4.21 -6.28 -9.52
CA PHE A 33 -3.04 -6.66 -10.29
C PHE A 33 -3.10 -8.13 -10.72
N GLY A 34 -3.49 -9.04 -9.81
CA GLY A 34 -3.66 -10.46 -10.11
C GLY A 34 -4.67 -10.72 -11.23
N VAL A 35 -5.80 -10.02 -11.22
CA VAL A 35 -6.85 -10.13 -12.27
C VAL A 35 -6.40 -9.49 -13.59
N ALA A 36 -5.68 -8.36 -13.53
CA ALA A 36 -5.19 -7.66 -14.72
C ALA A 36 -3.96 -8.32 -15.36
N LEU A 37 -3.26 -9.18 -14.64
CA LEU A 37 -2.00 -9.78 -15.06
C LEU A 37 -2.02 -10.44 -16.46
N PRO A 38 -3.04 -11.24 -16.85
CA PRO A 38 -3.10 -11.81 -18.20
C PRO A 38 -3.14 -10.73 -19.29
N SER A 39 -3.92 -9.66 -19.07
CA SER A 39 -4.04 -8.54 -20.01
C SER A 39 -2.74 -7.74 -20.10
N ILE A 40 -2.10 -7.47 -18.95
CA ILE A 40 -0.81 -6.78 -18.88
C ILE A 40 0.25 -7.56 -19.66
N ARG A 41 0.35 -8.87 -19.45
CA ARG A 41 1.28 -9.73 -20.18
C ARG A 41 1.06 -9.72 -21.70
N ALA A 42 -0.20 -9.75 -22.11
CA ALA A 42 -0.54 -9.69 -23.53
C ALA A 42 -0.13 -8.36 -24.14
N SER A 43 -0.37 -7.24 -23.44
CA SER A 43 -0.03 -5.89 -23.92
C SER A 43 1.47 -5.69 -24.09
N PHE A 44 2.28 -6.24 -23.19
CA PHE A 44 3.75 -6.14 -23.27
C PHE A 44 4.43 -7.32 -23.99
N SER A 45 3.65 -8.32 -24.41
CA SER A 45 4.17 -9.55 -25.05
C SER A 45 5.26 -10.26 -24.23
N VAL A 46 5.12 -10.25 -22.89
CA VAL A 46 6.11 -10.84 -21.98
C VAL A 46 5.71 -12.24 -21.52
N PRO A 47 6.67 -13.17 -21.40
CA PRO A 47 6.41 -14.51 -20.87
C PRO A 47 6.13 -14.48 -19.34
N LEU A 48 5.49 -15.54 -18.83
CA LEU A 48 5.07 -15.62 -17.44
C LEU A 48 6.24 -15.52 -16.44
N ASN A 49 7.38 -16.05 -16.76
CA ASN A 49 8.58 -16.00 -15.92
C ASN A 49 9.10 -14.57 -15.68
N THR A 50 8.85 -13.67 -16.63
CA THR A 50 9.26 -12.25 -16.51
C THR A 50 8.44 -11.48 -15.46
N VAL A 51 7.21 -11.94 -15.18
CA VAL A 51 6.33 -11.32 -14.17
C VAL A 51 6.96 -11.33 -12.77
N GLY A 52 7.78 -12.32 -12.48
CA GLY A 52 8.53 -12.39 -11.22
C GLY A 52 9.35 -11.14 -10.92
N ALA A 53 9.81 -10.41 -11.95
CA ALA A 53 10.57 -9.18 -11.78
C ALA A 53 9.76 -8.08 -11.05
N ILE A 54 8.46 -7.95 -11.35
CA ILE A 54 7.59 -6.97 -10.64
C ILE A 54 7.45 -7.36 -9.17
N PHE A 55 7.21 -8.64 -8.87
CA PHE A 55 7.09 -9.10 -7.49
C PHE A 55 8.38 -8.93 -6.70
N ILE A 56 9.54 -9.19 -7.32
CA ILE A 56 10.84 -8.95 -6.69
C ILE A 56 11.03 -7.45 -6.42
N ALA A 57 10.76 -6.59 -7.38
CA ALA A 57 10.87 -5.13 -7.21
C ALA A 57 9.93 -4.61 -6.13
N SER A 58 8.66 -5.04 -6.13
CA SER A 58 7.66 -4.66 -5.13
C SER A 58 8.07 -5.15 -3.74
N THR A 59 8.49 -6.39 -3.61
CA THR A 59 8.96 -6.93 -2.32
C THR A 59 10.18 -6.19 -1.80
N ALA A 60 11.14 -5.86 -2.67
CA ALA A 60 12.32 -5.08 -2.29
C ALA A 60 11.93 -3.68 -1.78
N GLY A 61 11.02 -3.00 -2.47
CA GLY A 61 10.47 -1.71 -2.05
C GLY A 61 9.75 -1.80 -0.71
N TYR A 62 8.90 -2.82 -0.54
CA TYR A 62 8.17 -3.08 0.71
C TYR A 62 9.13 -3.30 1.88
N MET A 63 10.11 -4.18 1.73
CA MET A 63 11.10 -4.45 2.78
C MET A 63 11.89 -3.19 3.14
N PHE A 64 12.39 -2.47 2.13
CA PHE A 64 13.14 -1.23 2.36
C PHE A 64 12.32 -0.21 3.15
N SER A 65 11.08 0.02 2.75
CA SER A 65 10.18 0.97 3.39
C SER A 65 9.82 0.53 4.82
N SER A 66 9.50 -0.75 5.03
CA SER A 66 9.16 -1.30 6.34
C SER A 66 10.32 -1.19 7.32
N PHE A 67 11.55 -1.51 6.90
CA PHE A 67 12.74 -1.38 7.76
C PHE A 67 13.03 0.07 8.13
N ASN A 68 12.81 1.02 7.23
CA ASN A 68 13.06 2.43 7.48
C ASN A 68 11.86 3.19 8.07
N SER A 69 10.72 2.53 8.24
CA SER A 69 9.48 3.16 8.69
C SER A 69 9.61 3.85 10.04
N GLY A 70 10.31 3.24 10.99
CA GLY A 70 10.56 3.83 12.32
C GLY A 70 11.29 5.17 12.23
N PHE A 71 12.28 5.29 11.35
CA PHE A 71 13.00 6.54 11.10
C PHE A 71 12.09 7.61 10.48
N PHE A 72 11.30 7.25 9.49
CA PHE A 72 10.38 8.20 8.85
C PHE A 72 9.27 8.64 9.80
N ILE A 73 8.70 7.71 10.57
CA ILE A 73 7.64 7.98 11.54
C ILE A 73 8.14 8.89 12.66
N SER A 74 9.36 8.67 13.16
CA SER A 74 9.95 9.51 14.22
C SER A 74 10.21 10.94 13.76
N ARG A 75 10.52 11.15 12.48
CA ARG A 75 10.81 12.48 11.93
C ARG A 75 9.60 13.22 11.38
N LEU A 76 8.70 12.52 10.69
CA LEU A 76 7.58 13.12 9.98
C LEU A 76 6.25 12.97 10.73
N GLY A 77 6.18 12.01 11.65
CA GLY A 77 4.94 11.59 12.29
C GLY A 77 4.13 10.62 11.43
N VAL A 78 3.34 9.76 12.07
CA VAL A 78 2.55 8.69 11.41
C VAL A 78 1.61 9.25 10.32
N GLY A 79 0.91 10.35 10.60
CA GLY A 79 -0.07 10.91 9.66
C GLY A 79 0.55 11.36 8.33
N ARG A 80 1.72 12.01 8.36
CA ARG A 80 2.41 12.45 7.14
C ARG A 80 2.99 11.27 6.37
N VAL A 81 3.53 10.28 7.07
CA VAL A 81 4.04 9.06 6.42
C VAL A 81 2.91 8.35 5.69
N LEU A 82 1.76 8.15 6.33
CA LEU A 82 0.59 7.55 5.71
C LEU A 82 0.10 8.35 4.50
N ALA A 83 -0.02 9.67 4.62
CA ALA A 83 -0.47 10.53 3.52
C ALA A 83 0.47 10.47 2.30
N LEU A 84 1.79 10.56 2.53
CA LEU A 84 2.79 10.45 1.46
C LEU A 84 2.79 9.07 0.81
N SER A 85 2.63 8.02 1.61
CA SER A 85 2.59 6.64 1.10
C SER A 85 1.33 6.38 0.27
N CYS A 86 0.18 6.88 0.70
CA CYS A 86 -1.05 6.81 -0.09
C CYS A 86 -0.93 7.60 -1.41
N ALA A 87 -0.33 8.79 -1.38
CA ALA A 87 -0.08 9.58 -2.57
C ALA A 87 0.88 8.87 -3.53
N LEU A 88 1.94 8.25 -3.01
CA LEU A 88 2.87 7.44 -3.79
C LEU A 88 2.17 6.26 -4.44
N THR A 89 1.43 5.45 -3.67
CA THR A 89 0.70 4.30 -4.20
C THR A 89 -0.32 4.72 -5.26
N GLY A 90 -1.08 5.78 -5.02
CA GLY A 90 -2.03 6.32 -5.99
C GLY A 90 -1.34 6.79 -7.29
N SER A 91 -0.18 7.45 -7.17
CA SER A 91 0.62 7.88 -8.32
C SER A 91 1.16 6.71 -9.12
N VAL A 92 1.58 5.64 -8.45
CA VAL A 92 2.02 4.40 -9.10
C VAL A 92 0.88 3.75 -9.87
N LEU A 93 -0.30 3.61 -9.27
CA LEU A 93 -1.47 3.04 -9.95
C LEU A 93 -1.87 3.82 -11.20
N ILE A 94 -1.79 5.15 -11.16
CA ILE A 94 -1.98 6.00 -12.35
C ILE A 94 -0.84 5.76 -13.35
N GLY A 95 0.39 5.71 -12.88
CA GLY A 95 1.58 5.46 -13.68
C GLY A 95 1.49 4.15 -14.45
N ASP A 96 1.01 3.07 -13.82
CA ASP A 96 0.85 1.74 -14.43
C ASP A 96 -0.07 1.75 -15.66
N THR A 97 -0.98 2.72 -15.75
CA THR A 97 -1.82 2.89 -16.94
C THR A 97 -1.14 3.62 -18.10
N LEU A 98 -0.01 4.27 -17.84
CA LEU A 98 0.69 5.15 -18.79
C LEU A 98 2.06 4.61 -19.22
N VAL A 99 2.52 3.50 -18.66
CA VAL A 99 3.87 2.98 -18.93
C VAL A 99 4.02 2.49 -20.36
N PRO A 100 5.09 2.90 -21.07
CA PRO A 100 5.33 2.52 -22.45
C PRO A 100 6.03 1.16 -22.60
N ASN A 101 6.63 0.64 -21.54
CA ASN A 101 7.45 -0.58 -21.60
C ASN A 101 7.49 -1.34 -20.26
N TRP A 102 7.90 -2.61 -20.34
CA TRP A 102 7.99 -3.52 -19.20
C TRP A 102 8.94 -3.05 -18.09
N ALA A 103 10.08 -2.46 -18.45
CA ALA A 103 11.05 -1.98 -17.47
C ALA A 103 10.48 -0.87 -16.60
N SER A 104 9.70 0.05 -17.19
CA SER A 104 9.00 1.10 -16.44
C SER A 104 7.96 0.52 -15.50
N MET A 105 7.26 -0.53 -15.90
CA MET A 105 6.29 -1.22 -15.04
C MET A 105 6.96 -1.90 -13.84
N VAL A 106 8.12 -2.53 -14.04
CA VAL A 106 8.92 -3.10 -12.94
C VAL A 106 9.41 -2.01 -11.99
N ALA A 107 9.83 -0.85 -12.51
CA ALA A 107 10.24 0.28 -11.68
C ALA A 107 9.07 0.85 -10.84
N LEU A 108 7.86 0.92 -11.42
CA LEU A 108 6.65 1.31 -10.68
C LEU A 108 6.29 0.27 -9.62
N GLY A 109 6.50 -1.02 -9.88
CA GLY A 109 6.35 -2.07 -8.88
C GLY A 109 7.17 -1.82 -7.61
N LEU A 110 8.41 -1.35 -7.74
CA LEU A 110 9.22 -0.95 -6.59
C LEU A 110 8.57 0.22 -5.83
N GLY A 111 8.04 1.22 -6.54
CA GLY A 111 7.29 2.34 -5.95
C GLY A 111 6.03 1.88 -5.20
N ALA A 112 5.27 0.93 -5.78
CA ALA A 112 4.12 0.30 -5.14
C ALA A 112 4.52 -0.35 -3.82
N GLY A 113 5.60 -1.14 -3.83
CA GLY A 113 6.12 -1.77 -2.63
C GLY A 113 6.55 -0.77 -1.56
N LEU A 114 7.25 0.30 -1.93
CA LEU A 114 7.63 1.38 -1.00
C LEU A 114 6.40 1.99 -0.31
N GLY A 115 5.37 2.29 -1.07
CA GLY A 115 4.11 2.82 -0.54
C GLY A 115 3.42 1.85 0.40
N ALA A 116 3.24 0.60 -0.03
CA ALA A 116 2.59 -0.44 0.74
C ALA A 116 3.30 -0.73 2.08
N GLY A 117 4.63 -0.87 2.06
CA GLY A 117 5.42 -1.13 3.27
C GLY A 117 5.36 0.01 4.29
N ALA A 118 5.34 1.27 3.84
CA ALA A 118 5.20 2.41 4.73
C ALA A 118 3.78 2.55 5.29
N ILE A 119 2.74 2.22 4.51
CA ILE A 119 1.35 2.21 4.99
C ILE A 119 1.19 1.14 6.06
N ASP A 120 1.64 -0.10 5.78
CA ASP A 120 1.52 -1.21 6.71
C ASP A 120 2.22 -0.93 8.04
N ALA A 121 3.48 -0.51 7.99
CA ALA A 121 4.24 -0.16 9.18
C ALA A 121 3.63 1.04 9.94
N GLY A 122 3.13 2.05 9.21
CA GLY A 122 2.46 3.21 9.79
C GLY A 122 1.16 2.86 10.49
N LEU A 123 0.33 2.02 9.86
CA LEU A 123 -0.93 1.53 10.44
C LEU A 123 -0.68 0.68 11.68
N ASN A 124 0.27 -0.27 11.62
CA ASN A 124 0.63 -1.10 12.76
C ASN A 124 1.13 -0.26 13.94
N THR A 125 1.98 0.74 13.68
CA THR A 125 2.45 1.68 14.71
C THR A 125 1.30 2.48 15.30
N TYR A 126 0.37 2.95 14.47
CA TYR A 126 -0.79 3.72 14.92
C TYR A 126 -1.72 2.88 15.79
N VAL A 127 -2.01 1.65 15.36
CA VAL A 127 -2.86 0.72 16.12
C VAL A 127 -2.20 0.35 17.44
N ALA A 128 -0.91 0.01 17.42
CA ALA A 128 -0.17 -0.33 18.64
C ALA A 128 -0.17 0.82 19.66
N ALA A 129 0.00 2.07 19.20
CA ALA A 129 -0.01 3.24 20.08
C ALA A 129 -1.39 3.54 20.71
N HIS A 130 -2.49 3.11 20.08
CA HIS A 130 -3.84 3.42 20.55
C HIS A 130 -4.55 2.24 21.22
N PHE A 131 -4.08 1.02 21.01
CA PHE A 131 -4.69 -0.22 21.51
C PHE A 131 -3.70 -1.13 22.27
N GLY A 132 -2.45 -0.73 22.40
CA GLY A 132 -1.36 -1.52 22.99
C GLY A 132 -1.28 -1.46 24.51
N GLU A 133 -2.41 -1.31 25.25
CA GLU A 133 -2.50 -1.50 26.69
C GLU A 133 -3.24 -2.78 27.04
#